data_0c0ca1fe094e8181958b4ea0c06affb3
#
_entry.id   0c0ca1fe094e8181958b4ea0c06affb3
#
_cell.length_a   1.000
_cell.length_b   1.000
_cell.length_c   1.000
_cell.angle_alpha   90.00
_cell.angle_beta   90.00
_cell.angle_gamma   90.00
#
_symmetry.space_group_name_H-M   'P 1'
#
loop_
_entity.id
_entity.type
_entity.pdbx_description
1 polymer ?
#
loop_
_entity_poly.entity_id
_entity_poly.type
_entity_poly.pdbx_seq_one_letter_code
_entity_poly.pdbx_strand_id
1 'polypeptide(L)'
;MNSDEMSVLSTILNHHQSAQPLLAVLVDPDKRERYSALLSYLGEVDMVLVGGSTGTQIEECIMELRHHTSAPLVLFPGNTAQFTPMADALLFLTLLNSRRAEVLIEPHIQVANIIRQSGIETIPMGYILVDGDRQSAVERVSGCTPIAHQAVADVVSHAVAGQLLGKQLIYIEAGSGAKTPVSIDIIRAVRQAIDLPLIVGGGVTLEEQMLAAFSAGANIVVIGNHFEQHPEDLPRFLQTKHSYVRNN
;
A
#
# COMPACT_ATOMS: atom_id res chain seq x y z
N MET A 1 -5.87 -0.14 -29.58
CA MET A 1 -5.84 -0.69 -28.21
C MET A 1 -5.04 -1.97 -28.31
N ASN A 2 -3.76 -1.94 -27.96
CA ASN A 2 -2.93 -3.14 -27.86
C ASN A 2 -3.33 -3.91 -26.60
N SER A 3 -3.83 -5.11 -26.79
CA SER A 3 -4.48 -5.96 -25.80
C SER A 3 -3.52 -6.93 -25.14
N ASP A 4 -2.42 -6.49 -24.52
CA ASP A 4 -1.55 -7.42 -23.79
C ASP A 4 -0.85 -6.81 -22.56
N GLU A 5 -1.16 -5.59 -22.12
CA GLU A 5 -0.72 -5.16 -20.81
C GLU A 5 -1.73 -5.66 -19.75
N MET A 6 -1.31 -6.64 -18.96
CA MET A 6 -2.09 -7.11 -17.81
C MET A 6 -2.33 -5.92 -16.87
N SER A 7 -3.57 -5.73 -16.41
CA SER A 7 -3.88 -4.70 -15.43
C SER A 7 -3.11 -4.93 -14.11
N VAL A 8 -2.89 -3.85 -13.36
CA VAL A 8 -2.20 -3.91 -12.06
C VAL A 8 -2.91 -4.88 -11.12
N LEU A 9 -4.25 -4.82 -11.05
CA LEU A 9 -5.02 -5.76 -10.24
C LEU A 9 -4.84 -7.20 -10.71
N SER A 10 -4.88 -7.45 -12.02
CA SER A 10 -4.66 -8.81 -12.55
C SER A 10 -3.29 -9.35 -12.19
N THR A 11 -2.26 -8.50 -12.23
CA THR A 11 -0.91 -8.85 -11.78
C THR A 11 -0.90 -9.22 -10.29
N ILE A 12 -1.51 -8.40 -9.43
CA ILE A 12 -1.62 -8.68 -7.99
C ILE A 12 -2.35 -10.00 -7.74
N LEU A 13 -3.46 -10.25 -8.44
CA LEU A 13 -4.25 -11.47 -8.29
C LEU A 13 -3.47 -12.72 -8.73
N ASN A 14 -2.71 -12.65 -9.82
CA ASN A 14 -1.87 -13.75 -10.29
C ASN A 14 -0.77 -14.08 -9.26
N HIS A 15 -0.13 -13.07 -8.69
CA HIS A 15 0.85 -13.24 -7.63
C HIS A 15 0.24 -13.81 -6.34
N HIS A 16 -0.97 -13.39 -6.00
CA HIS A 16 -1.72 -13.93 -4.87
C HIS A 16 -2.02 -15.42 -5.07
N GLN A 17 -2.53 -15.82 -6.25
CA GLN A 17 -2.85 -17.22 -6.58
C GLN A 17 -1.61 -18.11 -6.63
N SER A 18 -0.50 -17.61 -7.13
CA SER A 18 0.78 -18.34 -7.22
C SER A 18 1.60 -18.27 -5.93
N ALA A 19 1.10 -17.64 -4.88
CA ALA A 19 1.77 -17.41 -3.60
C ALA A 19 3.16 -16.75 -3.74
N GLN A 20 3.34 -15.89 -4.74
CA GLN A 20 4.56 -15.11 -4.96
C GLN A 20 4.41 -13.73 -4.31
N PRO A 21 5.19 -13.42 -3.27
CA PRO A 21 5.07 -12.13 -2.59
C PRO A 21 5.65 -10.99 -3.42
N LEU A 22 5.08 -9.80 -3.23
CA LEU A 22 5.51 -8.55 -3.85
C LEU A 22 6.07 -7.58 -2.82
N LEU A 23 7.15 -6.88 -3.18
CA LEU A 23 7.67 -5.74 -2.43
C LEU A 23 7.29 -4.45 -3.14
N ALA A 24 6.48 -3.63 -2.49
CA ALA A 24 6.13 -2.30 -2.98
C ALA A 24 6.92 -1.23 -2.23
N VAL A 25 7.43 -0.25 -2.98
CA VAL A 25 8.10 0.92 -2.43
C VAL A 25 7.10 2.07 -2.39
N LEU A 26 6.91 2.71 -1.23
CA LEU A 26 6.07 3.91 -1.11
C LEU A 26 6.94 5.15 -1.25
N VAL A 27 6.59 6.01 -2.19
CA VAL A 27 7.22 7.31 -2.45
C VAL A 27 6.23 8.42 -2.13
N ASP A 28 6.67 9.35 -1.28
CA ASP A 28 5.92 10.56 -0.94
C ASP A 28 6.36 11.71 -1.86
N PRO A 29 5.47 12.21 -2.75
CA PRO A 29 5.81 13.26 -3.73
C PRO A 29 6.37 14.54 -3.10
N ASP A 30 5.96 14.87 -1.87
CA ASP A 30 6.41 16.07 -1.16
C ASP A 30 7.84 15.94 -0.59
N LYS A 31 8.43 14.75 -0.65
CA LYS A 31 9.76 14.47 -0.09
C LYS A 31 10.80 14.19 -1.16
N ARG A 32 10.84 14.99 -2.21
CA ARG A 32 11.74 14.79 -3.36
C ARG A 32 13.20 14.63 -2.94
N GLU A 33 13.67 15.42 -1.98
CA GLU A 33 15.05 15.33 -1.48
C GLU A 33 15.39 13.95 -0.88
N ARG A 34 14.36 13.22 -0.38
CA ARG A 34 14.55 11.89 0.20
C ARG A 34 14.46 10.81 -0.85
N TYR A 35 13.42 10.83 -1.71
CA TYR A 35 13.27 9.77 -2.69
C TYR A 35 14.23 9.89 -3.88
N SER A 36 14.84 11.06 -4.14
CA SER A 36 15.79 11.21 -5.25
C SER A 36 16.98 10.25 -5.18
N ALA A 37 17.48 9.96 -3.97
CA ALA A 37 18.52 8.96 -3.78
C ALA A 37 18.02 7.52 -4.04
N LEU A 38 16.73 7.28 -3.89
CA LEU A 38 16.12 5.97 -4.12
C LEU A 38 15.95 5.65 -5.61
N LEU A 39 15.86 6.65 -6.48
CA LEU A 39 15.58 6.49 -7.92
C LEU A 39 16.52 5.49 -8.61
N SER A 40 17.81 5.49 -8.25
CA SER A 40 18.80 4.58 -8.85
C SER A 40 18.61 3.12 -8.48
N TYR A 41 17.79 2.81 -7.50
CA TYR A 41 17.52 1.45 -6.99
C TYR A 41 16.16 0.89 -7.40
N LEU A 42 15.29 1.69 -8.06
CA LEU A 42 13.92 1.29 -8.38
C LEU A 42 13.79 0.32 -9.58
N GLY A 43 14.88 0.00 -10.26
CA GLY A 43 14.83 -0.79 -11.50
C GLY A 43 14.18 -2.18 -11.38
N GLU A 44 14.29 -2.82 -10.22
CA GLU A 44 13.83 -4.20 -9.99
C GLU A 44 12.71 -4.33 -8.96
N VAL A 45 12.06 -3.20 -8.56
CA VAL A 45 10.93 -3.26 -7.65
C VAL A 45 9.69 -3.84 -8.33
N ASP A 46 8.83 -4.50 -7.57
CA ASP A 46 7.61 -5.08 -8.15
C ASP A 46 6.52 -4.01 -8.38
N MET A 47 6.52 -2.94 -7.59
CA MET A 47 5.52 -1.87 -7.64
C MET A 47 6.03 -0.62 -6.89
N VAL A 48 5.64 0.55 -7.37
CA VAL A 48 5.83 1.80 -6.63
C VAL A 48 4.46 2.38 -6.29
N LEU A 49 4.18 2.54 -5.01
CA LEU A 49 3.04 3.30 -4.53
C LEU A 49 3.45 4.78 -4.44
N VAL A 50 2.63 5.66 -5.00
CA VAL A 50 2.90 7.10 -5.00
C VAL A 50 1.80 7.83 -4.26
N GLY A 51 2.15 8.44 -3.12
CA GLY A 51 1.19 9.16 -2.30
C GLY A 51 1.79 9.60 -0.97
N GLY A 52 1.09 10.52 -0.33
CA GLY A 52 1.47 11.09 0.96
C GLY A 52 0.27 11.78 1.59
N SER A 53 0.47 12.47 2.71
CA SER A 53 -0.61 13.11 3.43
C SER A 53 -1.03 14.48 2.86
N THR A 54 -0.17 15.17 2.13
CA THR A 54 -0.38 16.56 1.69
C THR A 54 -0.09 16.82 0.22
N GLY A 55 0.66 15.96 -0.46
CA GLY A 55 1.31 16.15 -1.77
C GLY A 55 0.52 16.85 -2.85
N THR A 56 1.19 17.79 -3.52
CA THR A 56 0.67 18.53 -4.69
C THR A 56 1.49 18.28 -5.96
N GLN A 57 2.67 17.68 -5.87
CA GLN A 57 3.63 17.46 -6.99
C GLN A 57 3.53 16.04 -7.55
N ILE A 58 2.33 15.49 -7.63
CA ILE A 58 2.10 14.08 -7.99
C ILE A 58 2.50 13.79 -9.45
N GLU A 59 2.21 14.69 -10.39
CA GLU A 59 2.51 14.48 -11.82
C GLU A 59 4.00 14.52 -12.10
N GLU A 60 4.71 15.48 -11.51
CA GLU A 60 6.16 15.60 -11.63
C GLU A 60 6.86 14.38 -11.04
N CYS A 61 6.38 13.91 -9.89
CA CYS A 61 6.89 12.69 -9.27
C CYS A 61 6.67 11.45 -10.16
N ILE A 62 5.47 11.26 -10.71
CA ILE A 62 5.17 10.15 -11.64
C ILE A 62 6.07 10.22 -12.88
N MET A 63 6.24 11.39 -13.49
CA MET A 63 7.11 11.55 -14.64
C MET A 63 8.57 11.20 -14.31
N GLU A 64 9.08 11.66 -13.17
CA GLU A 64 10.43 11.36 -12.73
C GLU A 64 10.63 9.85 -12.48
N LEU A 65 9.71 9.21 -11.76
CA LEU A 65 9.76 7.78 -11.48
C LEU A 65 9.74 6.93 -12.76
N ARG A 66 8.97 7.32 -13.77
CA ARG A 66 8.86 6.62 -15.06
C ARG A 66 10.20 6.51 -15.81
N HIS A 67 11.15 7.42 -15.57
CA HIS A 67 12.50 7.35 -16.14
C HIS A 67 13.41 6.34 -15.42
N HIS A 68 13.04 5.87 -14.23
CA HIS A 68 13.88 5.04 -13.37
C HIS A 68 13.35 3.62 -13.15
N THR A 69 12.09 3.36 -13.49
CA THR A 69 11.50 2.01 -13.31
C THR A 69 10.45 1.72 -14.37
N SER A 70 10.34 0.44 -14.73
CA SER A 70 9.23 -0.11 -15.52
C SER A 70 8.13 -0.73 -14.64
N ALA A 71 8.33 -0.74 -13.32
CA ALA A 71 7.33 -1.23 -12.37
C ALA A 71 6.05 -0.38 -12.41
N PRO A 72 4.88 -0.96 -12.15
CA PRO A 72 3.64 -0.21 -12.06
C PRO A 72 3.73 0.93 -11.03
N LEU A 73 3.34 2.14 -11.46
CA LEU A 73 3.21 3.32 -10.61
C LEU A 73 1.75 3.46 -10.19
N VAL A 74 1.46 3.20 -8.92
CA VAL A 74 0.10 3.10 -8.39
C VAL A 74 -0.16 4.24 -7.42
N LEU A 75 -1.20 5.03 -7.67
CA LEU A 75 -1.59 6.09 -6.76
C LEU A 75 -2.10 5.52 -5.43
N PHE A 76 -1.56 6.05 -4.35
CA PHE A 76 -1.99 5.79 -2.98
C PHE A 76 -2.31 7.12 -2.27
N PRO A 77 -3.42 7.78 -2.68
CA PRO A 77 -3.68 9.16 -2.29
C PRO A 77 -4.11 9.29 -0.83
N GLY A 78 -3.54 10.26 -0.13
CA GLY A 78 -3.98 10.70 1.19
C GLY A 78 -5.08 11.76 1.15
N ASN A 79 -5.33 12.37 -0.02
CA ASN A 79 -6.37 13.37 -0.22
C ASN A 79 -6.81 13.45 -1.69
N THR A 80 -7.88 14.21 -1.96
CA THR A 80 -8.50 14.33 -3.28
C THR A 80 -7.67 15.09 -4.33
N ALA A 81 -6.67 15.85 -3.91
CA ALA A 81 -5.76 16.58 -4.83
C ALA A 81 -4.66 15.68 -5.41
N GLN A 82 -4.45 14.50 -4.84
CA GLN A 82 -3.43 13.54 -5.28
C GLN A 82 -3.94 12.61 -6.37
N PHE A 83 -4.47 13.16 -7.42
CA PHE A 83 -4.95 12.41 -8.57
C PHE A 83 -4.28 12.88 -9.86
N THR A 84 -3.80 11.93 -10.66
CA THR A 84 -3.34 12.13 -12.04
C THR A 84 -3.66 10.89 -12.87
N PRO A 85 -4.06 11.04 -14.14
CA PRO A 85 -4.26 9.90 -15.04
C PRO A 85 -2.93 9.34 -15.59
N MET A 86 -1.78 9.88 -15.21
CA MET A 86 -0.46 9.45 -15.69
C MET A 86 0.06 8.20 -14.98
N ALA A 87 -0.56 7.80 -13.88
CA ALA A 87 -0.26 6.55 -13.19
C ALA A 87 -0.95 5.35 -13.86
N ASP A 88 -0.50 4.14 -13.53
CA ASP A 88 -1.05 2.90 -14.09
C ASP A 88 -2.36 2.49 -13.40
N ALA A 89 -2.48 2.74 -12.10
CA ALA A 89 -3.68 2.47 -11.33
C ALA A 89 -3.83 3.42 -10.15
N LEU A 90 -5.04 3.42 -9.58
CA LEU A 90 -5.40 4.14 -8.37
C LEU A 90 -5.95 3.16 -7.32
N LEU A 91 -5.39 3.16 -6.13
CA LEU A 91 -5.98 2.52 -4.96
C LEU A 91 -7.13 3.40 -4.44
N PHE A 92 -8.36 3.00 -4.73
CA PHE A 92 -9.58 3.70 -4.29
C PHE A 92 -9.91 3.25 -2.87
N LEU A 93 -9.20 3.85 -1.91
CA LEU A 93 -9.17 3.40 -0.53
C LEU A 93 -10.40 3.84 0.27
N THR A 94 -10.86 2.98 1.16
CA THR A 94 -11.84 3.28 2.20
C THR A 94 -11.23 2.93 3.56
N LEU A 95 -11.11 3.92 4.45
CA LEU A 95 -10.59 3.73 5.82
C LEU A 95 -11.65 3.01 6.67
N LEU A 96 -11.60 1.67 6.72
CA LEU A 96 -12.65 0.83 7.27
C LEU A 96 -12.92 1.04 8.77
N ASN A 97 -11.92 1.45 9.54
CA ASN A 97 -12.10 1.75 10.96
C ASN A 97 -12.47 3.22 11.25
N SER A 98 -12.64 4.08 10.23
CA SER A 98 -13.26 5.40 10.44
C SER A 98 -14.76 5.30 10.69
N ARG A 99 -15.31 6.29 11.41
CA ARG A 99 -16.74 6.45 11.64
C ARG A 99 -17.26 7.80 11.15
N ARG A 100 -16.41 8.53 10.41
CA ARG A 100 -16.71 9.89 9.94
C ARG A 100 -17.07 9.87 8.46
N ALA A 101 -18.26 10.35 8.12
CA ALA A 101 -18.73 10.45 6.74
C ALA A 101 -17.81 11.33 5.87
N GLU A 102 -17.24 12.39 6.46
CA GLU A 102 -16.30 13.31 5.79
C GLU A 102 -15.00 12.63 5.35
N VAL A 103 -14.69 11.46 5.92
CA VAL A 103 -13.52 10.64 5.55
C VAL A 103 -13.91 9.49 4.63
N LEU A 104 -15.11 8.92 4.87
CA LEU A 104 -15.53 7.68 4.19
C LEU A 104 -16.26 7.93 2.87
N ILE A 105 -16.97 9.05 2.73
CA ILE A 105 -17.91 9.30 1.63
C ILE A 105 -17.51 10.51 0.80
N GLU A 106 -17.34 11.66 1.44
CA GLU A 106 -17.15 12.94 0.76
C GLU A 106 -15.96 12.97 -0.22
N PRO A 107 -14.77 12.46 0.11
CA PRO A 107 -13.65 12.45 -0.83
C PRO A 107 -13.94 11.64 -2.09
N HIS A 108 -14.63 10.51 -1.95
CA HIS A 108 -14.99 9.65 -3.08
C HIS A 108 -15.97 10.36 -4.03
N ILE A 109 -16.97 11.05 -3.48
CA ILE A 109 -17.95 11.80 -4.29
C ILE A 109 -17.26 12.91 -5.07
N GLN A 110 -16.33 13.65 -4.43
CA GLN A 110 -15.63 14.77 -5.04
C GLN A 110 -14.81 14.37 -6.28
N VAL A 111 -14.19 13.20 -6.25
CA VAL A 111 -13.28 12.74 -7.33
C VAL A 111 -13.91 11.75 -8.31
N ALA A 112 -15.10 11.22 -8.02
CA ALA A 112 -15.71 10.11 -8.79
C ALA A 112 -15.78 10.38 -10.29
N ASN A 113 -16.23 11.57 -10.68
CA ASN A 113 -16.41 11.91 -12.09
C ASN A 113 -15.08 12.08 -12.84
N ILE A 114 -14.08 12.70 -12.21
CA ILE A 114 -12.77 12.89 -12.82
C ILE A 114 -12.04 11.55 -12.98
N ILE A 115 -12.11 10.67 -11.99
CA ILE A 115 -11.55 9.32 -12.06
C ILE A 115 -12.22 8.53 -13.19
N ARG A 116 -13.55 8.52 -13.25
CA ARG A 116 -14.31 7.82 -14.30
C ARG A 116 -13.94 8.31 -15.71
N GLN A 117 -13.78 9.62 -15.87
CA GLN A 117 -13.46 10.22 -17.18
C GLN A 117 -12.02 9.95 -17.62
N SER A 118 -11.10 9.78 -16.68
CA SER A 118 -9.70 9.51 -16.99
C SER A 118 -9.45 8.12 -17.57
N GLY A 119 -10.32 7.15 -17.26
CA GLY A 119 -10.14 5.75 -17.65
C GLY A 119 -9.03 5.01 -16.89
N ILE A 120 -8.43 5.61 -15.86
CA ILE A 120 -7.39 4.95 -15.04
C ILE A 120 -7.95 3.70 -14.37
N GLU A 121 -7.15 2.66 -14.28
CA GLU A 121 -7.51 1.47 -13.51
C GLU A 121 -7.76 1.86 -12.06
N THR A 122 -8.94 1.54 -11.54
CA THR A 122 -9.36 1.90 -10.18
C THR A 122 -9.57 0.63 -9.36
N ILE A 123 -8.78 0.47 -8.29
CA ILE A 123 -8.77 -0.74 -7.47
C ILE A 123 -9.42 -0.43 -6.11
N PRO A 124 -10.66 -0.89 -5.84
CA PRO A 124 -11.31 -0.71 -4.55
C PRO A 124 -10.55 -1.40 -3.43
N MET A 125 -10.06 -0.63 -2.45
CA MET A 125 -9.24 -1.13 -1.35
C MET A 125 -9.84 -0.79 0.01
N GLY A 126 -9.88 -1.79 0.92
CA GLY A 126 -10.16 -1.58 2.33
C GLY A 126 -8.86 -1.30 3.09
N TYR A 127 -8.79 -0.15 3.75
CA TYR A 127 -7.63 0.26 4.54
C TYR A 127 -7.97 0.20 6.02
N ILE A 128 -7.14 -0.47 6.81
CA ILE A 128 -7.32 -0.66 8.24
C ILE A 128 -6.08 -0.13 8.96
N LEU A 129 -6.26 0.91 9.76
CA LEU A 129 -5.18 1.49 10.56
C LEU A 129 -5.09 0.75 11.90
N VAL A 130 -3.92 0.19 12.19
CA VAL A 130 -3.58 -0.40 13.51
C VAL A 130 -2.56 0.49 14.23
N ASP A 131 -2.47 0.35 15.55
CA ASP A 131 -1.53 1.12 16.35
C ASP A 131 -0.08 0.70 16.02
N GLY A 132 0.77 1.66 15.72
CA GLY A 132 2.20 1.48 15.44
C GLY A 132 3.11 2.05 16.54
N ASP A 133 2.58 2.26 17.73
CA ASP A 133 3.26 2.89 18.87
C ASP A 133 3.76 4.32 18.58
N ARG A 134 3.11 4.95 17.58
CA ARG A 134 3.38 6.34 17.17
C ARG A 134 2.21 6.90 16.39
N GLN A 135 1.80 8.13 16.73
CA GLN A 135 0.75 8.82 15.99
C GLN A 135 1.12 8.96 14.50
N SER A 136 0.33 8.36 13.63
CA SER A 136 0.52 8.38 12.18
C SER A 136 -0.05 9.66 11.53
N ALA A 137 0.36 9.94 10.28
CA ALA A 137 -0.23 11.01 9.48
C ALA A 137 -1.71 10.74 9.19
N VAL A 138 -2.07 9.50 8.90
CA VAL A 138 -3.47 9.09 8.67
C VAL A 138 -4.32 9.36 9.89
N GLU A 139 -3.85 9.00 11.08
CA GLU A 139 -4.56 9.29 12.33
C GLU A 139 -4.80 10.80 12.53
N ARG A 140 -3.77 11.62 12.33
CA ARG A 140 -3.90 13.08 12.47
C ARG A 140 -4.90 13.69 11.48
N VAL A 141 -4.84 13.27 10.22
CA VAL A 141 -5.67 13.87 9.15
C VAL A 141 -7.10 13.35 9.21
N SER A 142 -7.30 12.06 9.42
CA SER A 142 -8.63 11.43 9.42
C SER A 142 -9.35 11.53 10.77
N GLY A 143 -8.61 11.74 11.87
CA GLY A 143 -9.13 11.60 13.22
C GLY A 143 -9.59 10.17 13.55
N CYS A 144 -9.13 9.19 12.79
CA CYS A 144 -9.43 7.79 13.02
C CYS A 144 -8.61 7.25 14.18
N THR A 145 -9.22 6.51 15.08
CA THR A 145 -8.51 5.80 16.15
C THR A 145 -7.93 4.49 15.59
N PRO A 146 -6.62 4.27 15.68
CA PRO A 146 -6.01 3.00 15.32
C PRO A 146 -6.56 1.85 16.16
N ILE A 147 -6.65 0.66 15.57
CA ILE A 147 -7.03 -0.55 16.31
C ILE A 147 -5.80 -1.06 17.06
N ALA A 148 -5.96 -1.35 18.36
CA ALA A 148 -4.85 -1.81 19.18
C ALA A 148 -4.27 -3.15 18.69
N HIS A 149 -2.96 -3.37 18.84
CA HIS A 149 -2.27 -4.61 18.42
C HIS A 149 -2.88 -5.89 18.96
N GLN A 150 -3.46 -5.83 20.16
CA GLN A 150 -4.06 -6.99 20.82
C GLN A 150 -5.48 -7.27 20.35
N ALA A 151 -6.13 -6.33 19.68
CA ALA A 151 -7.50 -6.44 19.22
C ALA A 151 -7.59 -7.17 17.85
N VAL A 152 -6.98 -8.36 17.76
CA VAL A 152 -6.89 -9.16 16.54
C VAL A 152 -8.27 -9.41 15.92
N ALA A 153 -9.26 -9.77 16.76
CA ALA A 153 -10.63 -10.05 16.29
C ALA A 153 -11.30 -8.82 15.65
N ASP A 154 -10.99 -7.61 16.13
CA ASP A 154 -11.52 -6.38 15.56
C ASP A 154 -10.94 -6.12 14.17
N VAL A 155 -9.62 -6.32 14.00
CA VAL A 155 -8.97 -6.18 12.67
C VAL A 155 -9.55 -7.19 11.69
N VAL A 156 -9.73 -8.46 12.11
CA VAL A 156 -10.36 -9.51 11.30
C VAL A 156 -11.77 -9.09 10.88
N SER A 157 -12.58 -8.59 11.82
CA SER A 157 -13.95 -8.16 11.53
C SER A 157 -14.00 -7.03 10.49
N HIS A 158 -13.06 -6.06 10.56
CA HIS A 158 -12.97 -4.99 9.58
C HIS A 158 -12.53 -5.52 8.20
N ALA A 159 -11.58 -6.47 8.16
CA ALA A 159 -11.12 -7.06 6.90
C ALA A 159 -12.25 -7.87 6.21
N VAL A 160 -12.98 -8.69 6.95
CA VAL A 160 -14.15 -9.43 6.45
C VAL A 160 -15.23 -8.46 5.97
N ALA A 161 -15.54 -7.41 6.73
CA ALA A 161 -16.48 -6.38 6.30
C ALA A 161 -16.03 -5.72 4.98
N GLY A 162 -14.74 -5.43 4.84
CA GLY A 162 -14.17 -4.91 3.60
C GLY A 162 -14.42 -5.85 2.41
N GLN A 163 -14.17 -7.15 2.57
CA GLN A 163 -14.46 -8.14 1.53
C GLN A 163 -15.95 -8.18 1.17
N LEU A 164 -16.84 -8.20 2.17
CA LEU A 164 -18.28 -8.20 1.95
C LEU A 164 -18.81 -6.92 1.30
N LEU A 165 -18.14 -5.79 1.52
CA LEU A 165 -18.40 -4.50 0.86
C LEU A 165 -17.82 -4.42 -0.56
N GLY A 166 -17.29 -5.51 -1.12
CA GLY A 166 -16.79 -5.57 -2.49
C GLY A 166 -15.40 -4.96 -2.70
N LYS A 167 -14.58 -4.83 -1.64
CA LYS A 167 -13.18 -4.47 -1.81
C LYS A 167 -12.43 -5.59 -2.53
N GLN A 168 -11.41 -5.22 -3.29
CA GLN A 168 -10.58 -6.16 -4.06
C GLN A 168 -9.22 -6.39 -3.41
N LEU A 169 -8.82 -5.51 -2.50
CA LEU A 169 -7.60 -5.60 -1.70
C LEU A 169 -7.92 -5.19 -0.25
N ILE A 170 -7.19 -5.75 0.71
CA ILE A 170 -7.17 -5.28 2.10
C ILE A 170 -5.75 -4.82 2.43
N TYR A 171 -5.62 -3.62 2.98
CA TYR A 171 -4.37 -3.04 3.44
C TYR A 171 -4.42 -2.82 4.96
N ILE A 172 -3.53 -3.48 5.70
CA ILE A 172 -3.34 -3.25 7.13
C ILE A 172 -2.07 -2.41 7.31
N GLU A 173 -2.22 -1.26 7.90
CA GLU A 173 -1.17 -0.26 8.03
C GLU A 173 -0.93 0.10 9.50
N ALA A 174 0.33 0.01 9.95
CA ALA A 174 0.74 0.48 11.29
C ALA A 174 1.06 1.99 11.34
N GLY A 175 1.06 2.64 10.18
CA GLY A 175 1.35 4.08 10.05
C GLY A 175 2.78 4.37 9.59
N SER A 176 2.92 5.46 8.85
CA SER A 176 4.23 5.93 8.38
C SER A 176 5.13 6.28 9.56
N GLY A 177 6.30 5.65 9.62
CA GLY A 177 7.26 5.79 10.70
C GLY A 177 6.85 5.11 12.01
N ALA A 178 5.96 4.12 11.96
CA ALA A 178 5.61 3.28 13.09
C ALA A 178 6.87 2.68 13.72
N LYS A 179 6.87 2.55 15.06
CA LYS A 179 7.94 1.89 15.80
C LYS A 179 7.77 0.38 15.79
N THR A 180 6.51 -0.05 15.77
CA THR A 180 6.12 -1.46 15.77
C THR A 180 5.36 -1.76 14.47
N PRO A 181 5.82 -2.71 13.64
CA PRO A 181 5.08 -3.13 12.46
C PRO A 181 3.82 -3.90 12.84
N VAL A 182 2.93 -4.13 11.86
CA VAL A 182 1.74 -4.95 12.06
C VAL A 182 2.11 -6.32 12.63
N SER A 183 1.44 -6.75 13.70
CA SER A 183 1.78 -8.00 14.37
C SER A 183 1.52 -9.21 13.45
N ILE A 184 2.36 -10.22 13.57
CA ILE A 184 2.26 -11.48 12.81
C ILE A 184 0.93 -12.19 13.10
N ASP A 185 0.42 -12.08 14.31
CA ASP A 185 -0.87 -12.68 14.68
C ASP A 185 -2.04 -12.01 13.97
N ILE A 186 -2.02 -10.68 13.82
CA ILE A 186 -3.01 -9.96 13.01
C ILE A 186 -2.95 -10.44 11.56
N ILE A 187 -1.76 -10.46 10.95
CA ILE A 187 -1.59 -10.83 9.53
C ILE A 187 -2.12 -12.25 9.31
N ARG A 188 -1.74 -13.20 10.15
CA ARG A 188 -2.15 -14.60 10.06
C ARG A 188 -3.66 -14.76 10.23
N ALA A 189 -4.24 -14.11 11.24
CA ALA A 189 -5.68 -14.20 11.52
C ALA A 189 -6.51 -13.59 10.39
N VAL A 190 -6.10 -12.44 9.85
CA VAL A 190 -6.77 -11.82 8.69
C VAL A 190 -6.62 -12.69 7.45
N ARG A 191 -5.42 -13.24 7.16
CA ARG A 191 -5.22 -14.14 6.02
C ARG A 191 -6.12 -15.38 6.05
N GLN A 192 -6.37 -15.91 7.24
CA GLN A 192 -7.29 -17.07 7.41
C GLN A 192 -8.77 -16.71 7.21
N ALA A 193 -9.11 -15.43 7.35
CA ALA A 193 -10.51 -14.97 7.35
C ALA A 193 -10.98 -14.39 6.00
N ILE A 194 -10.07 -14.00 5.10
CA ILE A 194 -10.41 -13.38 3.80
C ILE A 194 -9.70 -14.08 2.64
N ASP A 195 -10.29 -13.99 1.45
CA ASP A 195 -9.72 -14.54 0.20
C ASP A 195 -9.02 -13.48 -0.65
N LEU A 196 -9.09 -12.21 -0.26
CA LEU A 196 -8.51 -11.09 -1.00
C LEU A 196 -6.99 -10.99 -0.80
N PRO A 197 -6.25 -10.44 -1.76
CA PRO A 197 -4.85 -10.09 -1.52
C PRO A 197 -4.70 -9.16 -0.31
N LEU A 198 -3.71 -9.48 0.54
CA LEU A 198 -3.42 -8.76 1.77
C LEU A 198 -2.14 -7.94 1.62
N ILE A 199 -2.27 -6.64 1.79
CA ILE A 199 -1.16 -5.68 1.82
C ILE A 199 -0.86 -5.35 3.28
N VAL A 200 0.43 -5.26 3.62
CA VAL A 200 0.89 -4.90 4.96
C VAL A 200 1.95 -3.80 4.85
N GLY A 201 1.82 -2.76 5.67
CA GLY A 201 2.79 -1.65 5.70
C GLY A 201 2.94 -1.01 7.06
N GLY A 202 3.92 -0.11 7.13
CA GLY A 202 4.28 0.63 8.34
C GLY A 202 5.26 -0.11 9.25
N GLY A 203 6.36 0.56 9.63
CA GLY A 203 7.33 0.09 10.61
C GLY A 203 8.28 -1.03 10.18
N VAL A 204 8.19 -1.52 8.96
CA VAL A 204 9.13 -2.54 8.44
C VAL A 204 10.46 -1.89 8.10
N THR A 205 11.54 -2.33 8.77
CA THR A 205 12.90 -1.79 8.63
C THR A 205 13.95 -2.89 8.48
N LEU A 206 13.57 -4.15 8.66
CA LEU A 206 14.45 -5.31 8.57
C LEU A 206 13.87 -6.35 7.60
N GLU A 207 14.74 -7.06 6.89
CA GLU A 207 14.34 -8.12 5.97
C GLU A 207 13.60 -9.25 6.67
N GLU A 208 13.99 -9.59 7.90
CA GLU A 208 13.33 -10.61 8.71
C GLU A 208 11.87 -10.25 9.02
N GLN A 209 11.57 -8.95 9.22
CA GLN A 209 10.20 -8.47 9.41
C GLN A 209 9.38 -8.62 8.12
N MET A 210 9.97 -8.29 6.97
CA MET A 210 9.34 -8.51 5.66
C MET A 210 9.05 -10.00 5.43
N LEU A 211 10.04 -10.87 5.66
CA LEU A 211 9.87 -12.33 5.51
C LEU A 211 8.83 -12.90 6.48
N ALA A 212 8.81 -12.41 7.71
CA ALA A 212 7.81 -12.82 8.71
C ALA A 212 6.39 -12.42 8.27
N ALA A 213 6.21 -11.21 7.69
CA ALA A 213 4.93 -10.78 7.16
C ALA A 213 4.48 -11.66 5.98
N PHE A 214 5.38 -11.98 5.02
CA PHE A 214 5.08 -12.91 3.93
C PHE A 214 4.71 -14.30 4.45
N SER A 215 5.47 -14.83 5.39
CA SER A 215 5.22 -16.16 6.01
C SER A 215 3.89 -16.20 6.77
N ALA A 216 3.43 -15.06 7.31
CA ALA A 216 2.13 -14.94 7.96
C ALA A 216 0.97 -14.80 6.96
N GLY A 217 1.26 -14.53 5.68
CA GLY A 217 0.26 -14.50 4.62
C GLY A 217 0.05 -13.15 3.94
N ALA A 218 0.90 -12.14 4.20
CA ALA A 218 0.91 -10.94 3.39
C ALA A 218 1.29 -11.27 1.94
N ASN A 219 0.56 -10.71 0.99
CA ASN A 219 0.86 -10.82 -0.43
C ASN A 219 1.78 -9.70 -0.90
N ILE A 220 1.60 -8.52 -0.31
CA ILE A 220 2.40 -7.33 -0.62
C ILE A 220 2.88 -6.74 0.70
N VAL A 221 4.18 -6.46 0.81
CA VAL A 221 4.75 -5.64 1.89
C VAL A 221 5.13 -4.29 1.31
N VAL A 222 4.69 -3.22 1.97
CA VAL A 222 4.96 -1.83 1.58
C VAL A 222 5.98 -1.22 2.52
N ILE A 223 7.05 -0.68 1.96
CA ILE A 223 8.11 0.01 2.71
C ILE A 223 8.34 1.40 2.09
N GLY A 224 8.21 2.44 2.90
CA GLY A 224 8.44 3.82 2.48
C GLY A 224 9.60 4.45 3.25
N ASN A 225 9.35 4.94 4.45
CA ASN A 225 10.30 5.74 5.25
C ASN A 225 11.68 5.11 5.42
N HIS A 226 11.77 3.78 5.50
CA HIS A 226 13.05 3.10 5.62
C HIS A 226 13.91 3.36 4.38
N PHE A 227 13.36 3.11 3.19
CA PHE A 227 14.09 3.32 1.94
C PHE A 227 14.30 4.80 1.60
N GLU A 228 13.45 5.71 2.08
CA GLU A 228 13.70 7.15 1.99
C GLU A 228 14.96 7.58 2.79
N GLN A 229 15.30 6.86 3.86
CA GLN A 229 16.45 7.13 4.73
C GLN A 229 17.65 6.26 4.39
N HIS A 230 17.43 5.06 3.90
CA HIS A 230 18.43 4.03 3.60
C HIS A 230 18.13 3.41 2.23
N PRO A 231 18.26 4.18 1.12
CA PRO A 231 17.96 3.67 -0.22
C PRO A 231 18.89 2.52 -0.62
N GLU A 232 20.11 2.47 -0.10
CA GLU A 232 21.11 1.42 -0.30
C GLU A 232 20.68 0.04 0.20
N ASP A 233 19.68 -0.04 1.09
CA ASP A 233 19.15 -1.31 1.58
C ASP A 233 18.19 -2.00 0.59
N LEU A 234 17.58 -1.25 -0.33
CA LEU A 234 16.56 -1.81 -1.24
C LEU A 234 17.05 -3.02 -2.04
N PRO A 235 18.27 -3.06 -2.63
CA PRO A 235 18.77 -4.23 -3.35
C PRO A 235 18.82 -5.48 -2.48
N ARG A 236 19.19 -5.34 -1.20
CA ARG A 236 19.27 -6.44 -0.24
C ARG A 236 17.88 -7.00 0.09
N PHE A 237 16.89 -6.13 0.28
CA PHE A 237 15.49 -6.55 0.48
C PHE A 237 14.93 -7.28 -0.76
N LEU A 238 15.23 -6.79 -1.97
CA LEU A 238 14.84 -7.45 -3.21
C LEU A 238 15.49 -8.83 -3.35
N GLN A 239 16.78 -8.95 -3.08
CA GLN A 239 17.48 -10.23 -3.10
C GLN A 239 16.88 -11.22 -2.09
N THR A 240 16.59 -10.76 -0.88
CA THR A 240 15.97 -11.56 0.18
C THR A 240 14.57 -12.02 -0.24
N LYS A 241 13.76 -11.11 -0.82
CA LYS A 241 12.43 -11.46 -1.37
C LYS A 241 12.53 -12.50 -2.48
N HIS A 242 13.47 -12.36 -3.44
CA HIS A 242 13.64 -13.32 -4.54
C HIS A 242 14.05 -14.72 -4.05
N SER A 243 14.77 -14.78 -2.94
CA SER A 243 15.18 -16.04 -2.31
C SER A 243 14.06 -16.67 -1.46
N TYR A 244 12.98 -15.93 -1.22
CA TYR A 244 11.86 -16.42 -0.44
C TYR A 244 11.03 -17.41 -1.24
N VAL A 245 10.96 -18.63 -0.74
CA VAL A 245 10.05 -19.67 -1.24
C VAL A 245 8.94 -19.87 -0.22
N ARG A 246 7.70 -19.57 -0.62
CA ARG A 246 6.54 -19.82 0.24
C ARG A 246 6.32 -21.32 0.34
N ASN A 247 6.55 -21.88 1.52
CA ASN A 247 6.17 -23.25 1.84
C ASN A 247 4.64 -23.29 2.00
N ASN A 248 3.97 -23.97 1.10
CA ASN A 248 2.55 -24.25 1.17
C ASN A 248 2.24 -25.30 2.24
#